data_4f4d28ee8213a5b23b8b9ba6e18e6126
#
_entry.id   4f4d28ee8213a5b23b8b9ba6e18e6126
#
_cell.length_a   1.000
_cell.length_b   1.000
_cell.length_c   1.000
_cell.angle_alpha   90.00
_cell.angle_beta   90.00
_cell.angle_gamma   90.00
#
_symmetry.space_group_name_H-M   'P 1'
#
loop_
_entity.id
_entity.type
_entity.pdbx_description
1 polymer ?
#
loop_
_entity_poly.entity_id
_entity_poly.type
_entity_poly.pdbx_seq_one_letter_code
_entity_poly.pdbx_strand_id
1 'polypeptide(L)'
;LLISTRFLRKVAINRRNYFRKRKENNKFRGIIMKNYEINSRTLAIVPVGENLTNVLEEDNEFMINMNSMKIIEKSCEFFGSSYMGRRTGTKVLTGISHKSPIIIEESTNMIYFPTTSPRLIGCIWIALDKIKEYKEVNGKILVFFKNRRKIFINISYGSFDNQYLRATKLEYILRSRKKLEN
;
A
#
# COMPACT_ATOMS: atom_id res chain seq x y z
N LEU A 1 3.95 -28.01 -13.60
CA LEU A 1 3.93 -26.74 -12.82
C LEU A 1 5.02 -25.81 -13.35
N LEU A 2 4.77 -25.19 -14.51
CA LEU A 2 5.67 -24.20 -15.11
C LEU A 2 5.16 -22.80 -14.74
N ILE A 3 5.66 -22.24 -13.66
CA ILE A 3 5.54 -20.82 -13.40
C ILE A 3 6.38 -20.12 -14.46
N SER A 4 5.70 -19.39 -15.34
CA SER A 4 6.24 -18.81 -16.55
C SER A 4 7.55 -18.04 -16.27
N THR A 5 8.66 -18.50 -16.84
CA THR A 5 9.97 -17.82 -16.89
C THR A 5 9.86 -16.37 -17.38
N ARG A 6 8.79 -16.02 -18.07
CA ARG A 6 8.43 -14.68 -18.52
C ARG A 6 8.04 -13.74 -17.37
N PHE A 7 7.39 -14.28 -16.32
CA PHE A 7 7.02 -13.48 -15.12
C PHE A 7 8.24 -13.15 -14.28
N LEU A 8 9.13 -14.14 -14.06
CA LEU A 8 10.39 -13.94 -13.32
C LEU A 8 11.32 -12.96 -14.05
N ARG A 9 11.37 -13.00 -15.39
CA ARG A 9 12.13 -12.02 -16.19
C ARG A 9 11.54 -10.61 -16.08
N LYS A 10 10.22 -10.42 -16.09
CA LYS A 10 9.59 -9.10 -15.89
C LYS A 10 9.85 -8.51 -14.51
N VAL A 11 9.82 -9.33 -13.47
CA VAL A 11 10.16 -8.91 -12.09
C VAL A 11 11.64 -8.55 -12.00
N ALA A 12 12.53 -9.35 -12.61
CA ALA A 12 13.97 -9.07 -12.61
C ALA A 12 14.35 -7.83 -13.42
N ILE A 13 13.69 -7.54 -14.53
CA ILE A 13 13.91 -6.34 -15.36
C ILE A 13 13.41 -5.09 -14.62
N ASN A 14 12.26 -5.15 -13.93
CA ASN A 14 11.78 -4.06 -13.09
C ASN A 14 12.72 -3.80 -11.90
N ARG A 15 13.29 -4.86 -11.32
CA ARG A 15 14.27 -4.78 -10.23
C ARG A 15 15.56 -4.08 -10.69
N ARG A 16 16.14 -4.48 -11.84
CA ARG A 16 17.36 -3.84 -12.39
C ARG A 16 17.12 -2.38 -12.78
N ASN A 17 15.99 -2.04 -13.39
CA ASN A 17 15.65 -0.68 -13.79
C ASN A 17 15.31 0.22 -12.59
N TYR A 18 14.68 -0.31 -11.55
CA TYR A 18 14.43 0.40 -10.30
C TYR A 18 15.74 0.75 -9.60
N PHE A 19 16.65 -0.19 -9.46
CA PHE A 19 17.95 0.04 -8.83
C PHE A 19 18.90 0.87 -9.70
N ARG A 20 18.84 0.75 -11.05
CA ARG A 20 19.68 1.52 -11.96
C ARG A 20 19.30 3.01 -12.01
N LYS A 21 18.02 3.36 -12.12
CA LYS A 21 17.57 4.77 -12.05
C LYS A 21 17.82 5.41 -10.68
N ARG A 22 17.95 4.62 -9.63
CA ARG A 22 18.16 5.11 -8.27
C ARG A 22 19.64 5.29 -7.91
N LYS A 23 20.57 4.61 -8.59
CA LYS A 23 22.01 4.87 -8.47
C LYS A 23 22.39 6.27 -8.99
N GLU A 24 21.63 6.80 -9.92
CA GLU A 24 21.89 8.11 -10.54
C GLU A 24 21.36 9.31 -9.72
N ASN A 25 20.44 9.10 -8.76
CA ASN A 25 19.71 10.21 -8.10
C ASN A 25 19.61 10.16 -6.58
N ASN A 26 20.42 9.49 -5.84
CA ASN A 26 20.70 9.84 -4.43
C ASN A 26 21.37 8.72 -3.61
N LYS A 27 22.27 9.14 -2.71
CA LYS A 27 22.91 8.36 -1.63
C LYS A 27 21.88 7.58 -0.79
N PHE A 28 21.52 6.38 -1.21
CA PHE A 28 20.90 5.41 -0.31
C PHE A 28 22.00 4.83 0.59
N ARG A 29 22.19 5.39 1.76
CA ARG A 29 22.80 4.66 2.89
C ARG A 29 21.73 3.69 3.40
N GLY A 30 21.64 2.51 2.76
CA GLY A 30 20.58 1.54 3.02
C GLY A 30 20.73 0.87 4.37
N ILE A 31 20.09 1.40 5.39
CA ILE A 31 19.78 0.63 6.59
C ILE A 31 18.59 -0.25 6.22
N ILE A 32 18.79 -1.56 6.16
CA ILE A 32 17.70 -2.53 6.05
C ILE A 32 17.19 -2.78 7.45
N MET A 33 15.95 -2.38 7.70
CA MET A 33 15.29 -2.59 8.99
C MET A 33 14.65 -3.98 9.03
N LYS A 34 14.59 -4.59 10.21
CA LYS A 34 13.96 -5.89 10.42
C LYS A 34 12.45 -5.77 10.69
N ASN A 35 12.02 -4.68 11.29
CA ASN A 35 10.63 -4.44 11.66
C ASN A 35 10.19 -3.04 11.20
N TYR A 36 8.92 -2.91 10.96
CA TYR A 36 8.28 -1.63 10.65
C TYR A 36 6.79 -1.75 10.99
N GLU A 37 6.28 -0.77 11.69
CA GLU A 37 4.86 -0.55 11.95
C GLU A 37 4.40 0.71 11.23
N ILE A 38 3.25 0.63 10.55
CA ILE A 38 2.62 1.75 9.87
C ILE A 38 2.30 2.84 10.88
N ASN A 39 2.61 4.08 10.51
CA ASN A 39 2.37 5.26 11.32
C ASN A 39 1.75 6.40 10.47
N SER A 40 1.43 7.52 11.11
CA SER A 40 0.77 8.66 10.45
C SER A 40 1.56 9.29 9.30
N ARG A 41 2.85 8.99 9.15
CA ARG A 41 3.73 9.48 8.07
C ARG A 41 3.85 8.52 6.90
N THR A 42 3.37 7.27 7.05
CA THR A 42 3.49 6.23 6.02
C THR A 42 2.56 6.52 4.85
N LEU A 43 3.11 6.63 3.64
CA LEU A 43 2.38 6.90 2.39
C LEU A 43 2.02 5.61 1.64
N ALA A 44 3.00 4.71 1.52
CA ALA A 44 2.84 3.47 0.78
C ALA A 44 3.81 2.38 1.22
N ILE A 45 3.36 1.13 1.11
CA ILE A 45 4.11 -0.09 1.33
C ILE A 45 4.31 -0.74 -0.04
N VAL A 46 5.53 -0.69 -0.57
CA VAL A 46 5.86 -1.06 -1.95
C VAL A 46 6.76 -2.28 -1.97
N PRO A 47 6.26 -3.48 -2.28
CA PRO A 47 7.09 -4.67 -2.35
C PRO A 47 8.11 -4.55 -3.48
N VAL A 48 9.36 -4.95 -3.21
CA VAL A 48 10.46 -5.00 -4.17
C VAL A 48 11.01 -6.41 -4.36
N GLY A 49 10.53 -7.35 -3.57
CA GLY A 49 10.87 -8.78 -3.60
C GLY A 49 9.94 -9.56 -2.68
N GLU A 50 10.16 -10.86 -2.56
CA GLU A 50 9.34 -11.74 -1.71
C GLU A 50 9.37 -11.32 -0.24
N ASN A 51 10.57 -11.05 0.28
CA ASN A 51 10.82 -10.67 1.66
C ASN A 51 11.53 -9.30 1.76
N LEU A 52 11.29 -8.43 0.80
CA LEU A 52 11.88 -7.10 0.80
C LEU A 52 10.84 -6.08 0.34
N THR A 53 10.61 -5.09 1.18
CA THR A 53 9.60 -4.05 0.95
C THR A 53 10.24 -2.67 1.12
N ASN A 54 9.94 -1.77 0.20
CA ASN A 54 10.24 -0.36 0.33
C ASN A 54 9.04 0.34 0.98
N VAL A 55 9.23 0.90 2.14
CA VAL A 55 8.25 1.74 2.82
C VAL A 55 8.53 3.19 2.50
N LEU A 56 7.55 3.86 1.94
CA LEU A 56 7.58 5.26 1.61
C LEU A 56 6.88 6.05 2.71
N GLU A 57 7.62 6.91 3.40
CA GLU A 57 7.08 7.90 4.33
C GLU A 57 7.13 9.32 3.74
N GLU A 58 6.58 10.28 4.47
CA GLU A 58 6.52 11.67 4.03
C GLU A 58 7.91 12.23 3.68
N ASP A 59 8.91 12.01 4.51
CA ASP A 59 10.26 12.56 4.32
C ASP A 59 11.33 11.49 4.10
N ASN A 60 11.02 10.22 4.40
CA ASN A 60 11.99 9.13 4.37
C ASN A 60 11.52 7.96 3.51
N GLU A 61 12.42 7.05 3.26
CA GLU A 61 12.14 5.74 2.69
C GLU A 61 12.99 4.70 3.40
N PHE A 62 12.40 3.54 3.66
CA PHE A 62 13.06 2.45 4.36
C PHE A 62 12.96 1.15 3.59
N MET A 63 14.05 0.42 3.53
CA MET A 63 14.05 -0.96 3.07
C MET A 63 13.81 -1.88 4.26
N ILE A 64 12.75 -2.65 4.22
CA ILE A 64 12.34 -3.56 5.29
C ILE A 64 12.53 -4.99 4.82
N ASN A 65 13.25 -5.81 5.59
CA ASN A 65 13.42 -7.23 5.32
C ASN A 65 12.19 -8.03 5.75
N MET A 66 11.08 -7.75 5.08
CA MET A 66 9.76 -8.34 5.34
C MET A 66 8.89 -8.16 4.10
N ASN A 67 7.97 -9.11 3.83
CA ASN A 67 6.99 -8.91 2.77
C ASN A 67 5.92 -7.87 3.19
N SER A 68 5.28 -7.24 2.20
CA SER A 68 4.32 -6.17 2.43
C SER A 68 3.12 -6.61 3.27
N MET A 69 2.63 -7.83 3.08
CA MET A 69 1.49 -8.35 3.83
C MET A 69 1.84 -8.51 5.32
N LYS A 70 3.05 -8.98 5.63
CA LYS A 70 3.49 -9.12 7.02
C LYS A 70 3.64 -7.78 7.74
N ILE A 71 4.04 -6.71 7.02
CA ILE A 71 4.04 -5.35 7.56
C ILE A 71 2.62 -4.92 7.93
N ILE A 72 1.64 -5.17 7.06
CA ILE A 72 0.23 -4.87 7.30
C ILE A 72 -0.31 -5.66 8.52
N GLU A 73 -0.03 -6.97 8.59
CA GLU A 73 -0.44 -7.82 9.71
C GLU A 73 0.11 -7.31 11.04
N LYS A 74 1.44 -7.09 11.10
CA LYS A 74 2.09 -6.57 12.31
C LYS A 74 1.59 -5.19 12.72
N SER A 75 1.29 -4.33 11.74
CA SER A 75 0.71 -3.02 12.04
C SER A 75 -0.70 -3.14 12.62
N CYS A 76 -1.53 -4.07 12.13
CA CYS A 76 -2.82 -4.35 12.75
C CYS A 76 -2.65 -4.88 14.19
N GLU A 77 -1.70 -5.80 14.42
CA GLU A 77 -1.37 -6.36 15.74
C GLU A 77 -0.91 -5.26 16.71
N PHE A 78 -0.05 -4.36 16.26
CA PHE A 78 0.44 -3.22 17.05
C PHE A 78 -0.71 -2.34 17.56
N PHE A 79 -1.76 -2.14 16.76
CA PHE A 79 -2.97 -1.40 17.13
C PHE A 79 -4.08 -2.30 17.72
N GLY A 80 -3.70 -3.44 18.32
CA GLY A 80 -4.60 -4.29 19.09
C GLY A 80 -5.65 -5.06 18.29
N SER A 81 -5.40 -5.33 17.00
CA SER A 81 -6.32 -6.08 16.14
C SER A 81 -5.57 -7.08 15.27
N SER A 82 -6.27 -7.81 14.41
CA SER A 82 -5.69 -8.64 13.37
C SER A 82 -6.09 -8.14 11.98
N TYR A 83 -5.29 -8.44 10.96
CA TYR A 83 -5.67 -8.18 9.57
C TYR A 83 -7.01 -8.83 9.21
N MET A 84 -7.25 -10.07 9.67
CA MET A 84 -8.52 -10.77 9.41
C MET A 84 -9.69 -10.10 10.12
N GLY A 85 -9.50 -9.63 11.35
CA GLY A 85 -10.52 -8.85 12.06
C GLY A 85 -10.86 -7.56 11.32
N ARG A 86 -9.84 -6.79 10.92
CA ARG A 86 -10.02 -5.55 10.13
C ARG A 86 -10.72 -5.80 8.80
N ARG A 87 -10.34 -6.87 8.08
CA ARG A 87 -10.99 -7.27 6.83
C ARG A 87 -12.45 -7.68 7.03
N THR A 88 -12.76 -8.45 8.07
CA THR A 88 -14.12 -8.85 8.41
C THR A 88 -14.96 -7.63 8.76
N GLY A 89 -14.45 -6.71 9.57
CA GLY A 89 -15.11 -5.44 9.88
C GLY A 89 -15.43 -4.64 8.62
N THR A 90 -14.46 -4.49 7.71
CA THR A 90 -14.70 -3.83 6.41
C THR A 90 -15.83 -4.50 5.62
N LYS A 91 -15.86 -5.84 5.57
CA LYS A 91 -16.94 -6.57 4.88
C LYS A 91 -18.32 -6.29 5.50
N VAL A 92 -18.41 -6.30 6.82
CA VAL A 92 -19.67 -5.99 7.54
C VAL A 92 -20.13 -4.57 7.24
N LEU A 93 -19.20 -3.60 7.26
CA LEU A 93 -19.52 -2.19 7.05
C LEU A 93 -19.89 -1.84 5.61
N THR A 94 -19.20 -2.42 4.65
CA THR A 94 -19.23 -1.96 3.25
C THR A 94 -19.78 -2.97 2.26
N GLY A 95 -19.87 -4.26 2.64
CA GLY A 95 -20.14 -5.39 1.75
C GLY A 95 -18.91 -5.85 0.94
N ILE A 96 -17.75 -5.18 1.06
CA ILE A 96 -16.56 -5.47 0.26
C ILE A 96 -15.81 -6.66 0.82
N SER A 97 -15.73 -7.77 0.07
CA SER A 97 -15.09 -9.03 0.50
C SER A 97 -13.75 -9.33 -0.18
N HIS A 98 -13.48 -8.70 -1.34
CA HIS A 98 -12.28 -8.93 -2.13
C HIS A 98 -11.46 -7.66 -2.26
N LYS A 99 -10.13 -7.76 -2.12
CA LYS A 99 -9.20 -6.61 -2.15
C LYS A 99 -9.70 -5.50 -1.22
N SER A 100 -10.15 -5.89 -0.04
CA SER A 100 -10.78 -4.97 0.90
C SER A 100 -9.78 -3.93 1.39
N PRO A 101 -10.14 -2.65 1.42
CA PRO A 101 -9.41 -1.67 2.21
C PRO A 101 -9.50 -2.06 3.69
N ILE A 102 -8.54 -1.67 4.48
CA ILE A 102 -8.52 -1.91 5.91
C ILE A 102 -8.21 -0.63 6.67
N ILE A 103 -8.79 -0.52 7.86
CA ILE A 103 -8.40 0.49 8.82
C ILE A 103 -7.30 -0.09 9.71
N ILE A 104 -6.12 0.52 9.71
CA ILE A 104 -5.02 0.13 10.58
C ILE A 104 -5.26 0.67 11.99
N GLU A 105 -5.64 1.96 12.07
CA GLU A 105 -5.91 2.65 13.32
C GLU A 105 -7.12 3.57 13.16
N GLU A 106 -8.06 3.53 14.13
CA GLU A 106 -9.37 4.18 14.00
C GLU A 106 -9.38 5.65 14.42
N SER A 107 -8.59 6.03 15.43
CA SER A 107 -8.64 7.39 15.97
C SER A 107 -8.18 8.42 14.93
N THR A 108 -7.17 8.08 14.15
CA THR A 108 -6.61 8.90 13.07
C THR A 108 -7.13 8.55 11.68
N ASN A 109 -8.05 7.59 11.56
CA ASN A 109 -8.59 7.08 10.30
C ASN A 109 -7.49 6.61 9.31
N MET A 110 -6.48 5.91 9.80
CA MET A 110 -5.42 5.33 8.95
C MET A 110 -5.97 4.18 8.10
N ILE A 111 -6.53 4.50 6.94
CA ILE A 111 -7.10 3.54 5.99
C ILE A 111 -6.09 3.27 4.88
N TYR A 112 -5.81 1.98 4.65
CA TYR A 112 -4.96 1.51 3.56
C TYR A 112 -5.74 0.62 2.62
N PHE A 113 -5.48 0.75 1.33
CA PHE A 113 -6.08 -0.12 0.33
C PHE A 113 -5.03 -0.83 -0.53
N PRO A 114 -5.29 -2.10 -0.92
CA PRO A 114 -4.39 -2.86 -1.76
C PRO A 114 -4.63 -2.53 -3.24
N THR A 115 -3.58 -2.37 -4.02
CA THR A 115 -3.68 -2.09 -5.46
C THR A 115 -4.08 -3.32 -6.27
N THR A 116 -3.77 -4.52 -5.77
CA THR A 116 -4.09 -5.81 -6.37
C THR A 116 -4.56 -6.79 -5.27
N SER A 117 -4.61 -8.09 -5.56
CA SER A 117 -4.88 -9.07 -4.50
C SER A 117 -3.77 -9.04 -3.44
N PRO A 118 -4.11 -8.94 -2.14
CA PRO A 118 -3.13 -9.02 -1.05
C PRO A 118 -2.27 -10.29 -1.04
N ARG A 119 -2.75 -11.36 -1.70
CA ARG A 119 -2.00 -12.63 -1.84
C ARG A 119 -0.87 -12.56 -2.86
N LEU A 120 -0.84 -11.53 -3.70
CA LEU A 120 0.20 -11.34 -4.71
C LEU A 120 1.38 -10.60 -4.11
N ILE A 121 2.60 -11.09 -4.37
CA ILE A 121 3.86 -10.49 -3.90
C ILE A 121 3.97 -9.02 -4.32
N GLY A 122 3.44 -8.65 -5.49
CA GLY A 122 3.48 -7.28 -6.02
C GLY A 122 2.38 -6.35 -5.49
N CYS A 123 1.60 -6.74 -4.48
CA CYS A 123 0.54 -5.89 -3.94
C CYS A 123 1.12 -4.70 -3.19
N ILE A 124 0.88 -3.51 -3.73
CA ILE A 124 1.20 -2.24 -3.05
C ILE A 124 0.02 -1.87 -2.17
N TRP A 125 0.31 -1.39 -0.95
CA TRP A 125 -0.69 -0.80 -0.06
C TRP A 125 -0.48 0.71 0.03
N ILE A 126 -1.57 1.48 -0.04
CA ILE A 126 -1.51 2.94 -0.11
C ILE A 126 -2.42 3.54 0.94
N ALA A 127 -1.92 4.56 1.64
CA ALA A 127 -2.69 5.36 2.58
C ALA A 127 -3.69 6.24 1.82
N LEU A 128 -4.98 6.10 2.11
CA LEU A 128 -6.06 6.85 1.45
C LEU A 128 -5.92 8.36 1.69
N ASP A 129 -5.76 8.75 2.93
CA ASP A 129 -5.72 10.14 3.39
C ASP A 129 -4.51 10.94 2.85
N LYS A 130 -3.47 10.25 2.39
CA LYS A 130 -2.25 10.85 1.86
C LYS A 130 -2.31 11.18 0.36
N ILE A 131 -3.25 10.62 -0.37
CA ILE A 131 -3.40 10.87 -1.81
C ILE A 131 -3.92 12.29 -2.02
N LYS A 132 -3.25 13.04 -2.89
CA LYS A 132 -3.72 14.33 -3.41
C LYS A 132 -4.52 14.12 -4.69
N GLU A 133 -3.93 13.40 -5.64
CA GLU A 133 -4.51 13.10 -6.95
C GLU A 133 -3.82 11.88 -7.58
N TYR A 134 -4.43 11.32 -8.59
CA TYR A 134 -3.81 10.28 -9.43
C TYR A 134 -4.28 10.42 -10.88
N LYS A 135 -3.43 9.99 -11.81
CA LYS A 135 -3.74 10.00 -13.24
C LYS A 135 -3.03 8.87 -13.97
N GLU A 136 -3.56 8.51 -15.11
CA GLU A 136 -2.89 7.57 -16.01
C GLU A 136 -1.79 8.28 -16.80
N VAL A 137 -0.63 7.64 -16.86
CA VAL A 137 0.52 8.09 -17.66
C VAL A 137 1.17 6.87 -18.29
N ASN A 138 1.13 6.76 -19.60
CA ASN A 138 1.73 5.66 -20.37
C ASN A 138 1.26 4.26 -19.87
N GLY A 139 -0.04 4.08 -19.65
CA GLY A 139 -0.64 2.83 -19.20
C GLY A 139 -0.31 2.43 -17.76
N LYS A 140 0.21 3.37 -16.96
CA LYS A 140 0.48 3.21 -15.52
C LYS A 140 -0.20 4.31 -14.74
N ILE A 141 -0.49 4.04 -13.48
CA ILE A 141 -1.02 5.06 -12.59
C ILE A 141 0.13 5.81 -11.94
N LEU A 142 0.11 7.13 -12.04
CA LEU A 142 0.95 8.04 -11.29
C LEU A 142 0.12 8.62 -10.14
N VAL A 143 0.48 8.26 -8.91
CA VAL A 143 -0.13 8.79 -7.69
C VAL A 143 0.72 9.93 -7.17
N PHE A 144 0.08 11.06 -6.88
CA PHE A 144 0.68 12.22 -6.21
C PHE A 144 0.19 12.26 -4.77
N PHE A 145 1.12 12.31 -3.85
CA PHE A 145 0.82 12.49 -2.43
C PHE A 145 0.78 13.98 -2.05
N LYS A 146 0.09 14.30 -0.97
CA LYS A 146 -0.07 15.67 -0.45
C LYS A 146 1.26 16.37 -0.16
N ASN A 147 2.30 15.61 0.23
CA ASN A 147 3.66 16.08 0.47
C ASN A 147 4.52 16.22 -0.80
N ARG A 148 3.91 16.20 -2.02
CA ARG A 148 4.55 16.27 -3.33
C ARG A 148 5.35 15.05 -3.76
N ARG A 149 5.46 13.99 -2.93
CA ARG A 149 6.03 12.70 -3.38
C ARG A 149 5.11 12.05 -4.39
N LYS A 150 5.66 11.15 -5.19
CA LYS A 150 4.91 10.44 -6.22
C LYS A 150 5.43 9.01 -6.43
N ILE A 151 4.53 8.11 -6.82
CA ILE A 151 4.88 6.74 -7.21
C ILE A 151 4.16 6.34 -8.50
N PHE A 152 4.80 5.48 -9.28
CA PHE A 152 4.16 4.81 -10.40
C PHE A 152 3.70 3.41 -10.00
N ILE A 153 2.48 3.05 -10.38
CA ILE A 153 1.85 1.76 -10.13
C ILE A 153 1.45 1.13 -11.46
N ASN A 154 1.87 -0.10 -11.67
CA ASN A 154 1.62 -0.81 -12.92
C ASN A 154 0.29 -1.58 -12.88
N ILE A 155 -0.81 -0.83 -12.89
CA ILE A 155 -2.19 -1.34 -13.01
C ILE A 155 -3.00 -0.38 -13.87
N SER A 156 -4.15 -0.83 -14.40
CA SER A 156 -5.05 0.03 -15.19
C SER A 156 -5.72 1.08 -14.31
N TYR A 157 -6.15 2.19 -14.94
CA TYR A 157 -6.88 3.26 -14.28
C TYR A 157 -8.12 2.74 -13.55
N GLY A 158 -8.98 1.99 -14.23
CA GLY A 158 -10.20 1.46 -13.63
C GLY A 158 -9.95 0.52 -12.44
N SER A 159 -8.83 -0.22 -12.45
CA SER A 159 -8.45 -1.05 -11.29
C SER A 159 -8.04 -0.22 -10.10
N PHE A 160 -7.28 0.86 -10.31
CA PHE A 160 -6.86 1.76 -9.23
C PHE A 160 -8.05 2.54 -8.68
N ASP A 161 -8.82 3.17 -9.58
CA ASP A 161 -9.99 3.98 -9.28
C ASP A 161 -11.01 3.20 -8.43
N ASN A 162 -11.31 1.96 -8.83
CA ASN A 162 -12.20 1.09 -8.05
C ASN A 162 -11.67 0.82 -6.63
N GLN A 163 -10.36 0.62 -6.45
CA GLN A 163 -9.80 0.41 -5.11
C GLN A 163 -9.81 1.69 -4.27
N TYR A 164 -9.55 2.82 -4.89
CA TYR A 164 -9.66 4.13 -4.25
C TYR A 164 -11.09 4.41 -3.77
N LEU A 165 -12.10 4.22 -4.65
CA LEU A 165 -13.52 4.40 -4.31
C LEU A 165 -13.98 3.47 -3.19
N ARG A 166 -13.51 2.21 -3.16
CA ARG A 166 -13.79 1.27 -2.06
C ARG A 166 -13.23 1.77 -0.72
N ALA A 167 -12.04 2.32 -0.73
CA ALA A 167 -11.42 2.88 0.47
C ALA A 167 -12.17 4.15 0.94
N THR A 168 -12.58 5.02 0.01
CA THR A 168 -13.40 6.20 0.28
C THR A 168 -14.77 5.82 0.85
N LYS A 169 -15.39 4.75 0.34
CA LYS A 169 -16.64 4.22 0.91
C LYS A 169 -16.46 3.79 2.37
N LEU A 170 -15.39 3.08 2.69
CA LEU A 170 -15.08 2.69 4.07
C LEU A 170 -14.90 3.93 4.97
N GLU A 171 -14.11 4.90 4.51
CA GLU A 171 -13.89 6.16 5.23
C GLU A 171 -15.19 6.89 5.51
N TYR A 172 -16.04 7.04 4.50
CA TYR A 172 -17.34 7.71 4.62
C TYR A 172 -18.22 7.04 5.69
N ILE A 173 -18.33 5.71 5.68
CA ILE A 173 -19.14 4.98 6.65
C ILE A 173 -18.61 5.17 8.07
N LEU A 174 -17.30 5.07 8.27
CA LEU A 174 -16.68 5.26 9.58
C LEU A 174 -16.90 6.69 10.11
N ARG A 175 -16.72 7.70 9.26
CA ARG A 175 -16.96 9.10 9.64
C ARG A 175 -18.43 9.38 9.98
N SER A 176 -19.35 8.78 9.22
CA SER A 176 -20.80 8.94 9.46
C SER A 176 -21.20 8.35 10.81
N ARG A 177 -20.64 7.20 11.20
CA ARG A 177 -20.91 6.59 12.52
C ARG A 177 -20.42 7.46 13.67
N LYS A 178 -19.20 7.97 13.59
CA LYS A 178 -18.63 8.88 14.61
C LYS A 178 -19.46 10.14 14.82
N LYS A 179 -20.16 10.63 13.77
CA LYS A 179 -21.04 11.81 13.89
C LYS A 179 -22.37 11.50 14.57
N LEU A 180 -22.80 10.26 14.61
CA LEU A 180 -24.04 9.85 15.28
C LEU A 180 -23.84 9.59 16.78
N GLU A 181 -22.58 9.47 17.22
CA GLU A 181 -22.20 9.23 18.61
C GLU A 181 -21.88 10.51 19.39
N ASN A 182 -21.75 11.65 18.69
CA ASN A 182 -21.55 13.00 19.25
C ASN A 182 -22.81 13.85 19.11
#